data_33b4c7a455b13e782aea6a7c3b73102f
#
_entry.id   33b4c7a455b13e782aea6a7c3b73102f
#
_cell.length_a   1.000
_cell.length_b   1.000
_cell.length_c   1.000
_cell.angle_alpha   90.00
_cell.angle_beta   90.00
_cell.angle_gamma   90.00
#
_symmetry.space_group_name_H-M   'P 1'
#
loop_
_entity.id
_entity.type
_entity.pdbx_description
1 polymer ?
#
loop_
_entity_poly.entity_id
_entity_poly.type
_entity_poly.pdbx_seq_one_letter_code
_entity_poly.pdbx_strand_id
1 'polypeptide(L)'
;MIQAGQLIALFRRMLDERWAYELGAAREGCVDCSGAFVWAYKQLGESIEHGSNSIAHLRVGEYVFVSDAKPGYAVFKLREWRDDDSGNCWFDQQPGDCYHIGLMGYDGRVLNAQSTKTGFVASPASQNWAFAAPLKAVDYTDDKKEEGDDPMWGNATVKTQKPGSYVNLREGASTRAAVIGKVYDGERVNVLREAGTGWIYGQTQAVAEGYMSADYIVEDAPGGGDQGETGGEAPNTTTLRRSDGVYITLSGAWVLAED
;
A
#
# COMPACT_ATOMS: atom_id res chain seq x y z
N MET A 1 -21.75 -3.31 12.08
CA MET A 1 -21.13 -2.45 11.04
C MET A 1 -19.62 -2.53 11.25
N ILE A 2 -18.88 -2.76 10.21
CA ILE A 2 -17.42 -2.96 10.24
C ILE A 2 -16.74 -1.58 10.27
N GLN A 3 -15.73 -1.38 11.12
CA GLN A 3 -14.88 -0.19 11.04
C GLN A 3 -13.85 -0.35 9.92
N ALA A 4 -13.64 0.69 9.13
CA ALA A 4 -12.68 0.64 8.01
C ALA A 4 -11.28 0.21 8.46
N GLY A 5 -10.82 0.71 9.61
CA GLY A 5 -9.53 0.32 10.20
C GLY A 5 -9.41 -1.17 10.50
N GLN A 6 -10.48 -1.80 11.04
CA GLN A 6 -10.48 -3.24 11.31
C GLN A 6 -10.36 -4.07 10.02
N LEU A 7 -11.05 -3.63 8.95
CA LEU A 7 -10.96 -4.30 7.66
C LEU A 7 -9.56 -4.19 7.06
N ILE A 8 -8.98 -2.98 7.11
CA ILE A 8 -7.62 -2.73 6.63
C ILE A 8 -6.60 -3.57 7.41
N ALA A 9 -6.73 -3.66 8.74
CA ALA A 9 -5.83 -4.45 9.58
C ALA A 9 -5.81 -5.94 9.17
N LEU A 10 -6.97 -6.54 8.85
CA LEU A 10 -7.04 -7.91 8.36
C LEU A 10 -6.39 -8.09 6.98
N PHE A 11 -6.55 -7.12 6.07
CA PHE A 11 -5.87 -7.14 4.78
C PHE A 11 -4.36 -6.95 4.92
N ARG A 12 -3.92 -6.11 5.87
CA ARG A 12 -2.49 -5.98 6.22
C ARG A 12 -1.93 -7.29 6.75
N ARG A 13 -2.64 -7.98 7.66
CA ARG A 13 -2.25 -9.31 8.12
C ARG A 13 -2.03 -10.28 6.97
N MET A 14 -2.92 -10.30 5.96
CA MET A 14 -2.76 -11.16 4.78
C MET A 14 -1.47 -10.84 4.01
N LEU A 15 -1.12 -9.53 3.91
CA LEU A 15 0.11 -9.06 3.27
C LEU A 15 1.35 -9.49 4.06
N ASP A 16 1.37 -9.23 5.37
CA ASP A 16 2.52 -9.49 6.26
C ASP A 16 2.81 -10.98 6.39
N GLU A 17 1.77 -11.80 6.46
CA GLU A 17 1.85 -13.26 6.49
C GLU A 17 2.04 -13.89 5.10
N ARG A 18 2.05 -13.08 4.02
CA ARG A 18 2.28 -13.53 2.62
C ARG A 18 1.32 -14.61 2.19
N TRP A 19 0.04 -14.36 2.34
CA TRP A 19 -0.98 -15.34 2.01
C TRP A 19 -0.93 -15.76 0.54
N ALA A 20 -1.15 -17.05 0.30
CA ALA A 20 -1.18 -17.61 -1.04
C ALA A 20 -2.46 -17.19 -1.79
N TYR A 21 -2.39 -17.25 -3.12
CA TYR A 21 -3.55 -17.10 -3.99
C TYR A 21 -4.01 -18.46 -4.52
N GLU A 22 -5.31 -18.71 -4.40
CA GLU A 22 -5.99 -19.83 -5.09
C GLU A 22 -7.39 -19.38 -5.46
N LEU A 23 -7.77 -19.54 -6.74
CA LEU A 23 -9.10 -19.16 -7.24
C LEU A 23 -10.20 -19.88 -6.46
N GLY A 24 -11.19 -19.14 -5.96
CA GLY A 24 -12.28 -19.63 -5.14
C GLY A 24 -11.94 -19.84 -3.67
N ALA A 25 -10.70 -19.59 -3.24
CA ALA A 25 -10.32 -19.72 -1.84
C ALA A 25 -10.72 -18.49 -1.01
N ALA A 26 -11.23 -18.77 0.20
CA ALA A 26 -11.56 -17.78 1.23
C ALA A 26 -11.24 -18.35 2.62
N ARG A 27 -10.01 -18.80 2.81
CA ARG A 27 -9.53 -19.44 4.05
C ARG A 27 -8.25 -18.80 4.56
N GLU A 28 -7.98 -18.94 5.82
CA GLU A 28 -6.75 -18.45 6.44
C GLU A 28 -5.50 -18.97 5.69
N GLY A 29 -4.56 -18.10 5.43
CA GLY A 29 -3.35 -18.36 4.68
C GLY A 29 -3.50 -18.46 3.16
N CYS A 30 -4.75 -18.49 2.64
CA CYS A 30 -4.97 -18.62 1.19
C CYS A 30 -6.33 -18.06 0.77
N VAL A 31 -6.32 -17.10 -0.14
CA VAL A 31 -7.51 -16.41 -0.65
C VAL A 31 -7.40 -16.11 -2.13
N ASP A 32 -8.53 -15.90 -2.84
CA ASP A 32 -8.53 -15.15 -4.08
C ASP A 32 -8.87 -13.67 -3.84
N CYS A 33 -9.00 -12.88 -4.89
CA CYS A 33 -9.20 -11.43 -4.77
C CYS A 33 -10.47 -11.08 -3.97
N SER A 34 -11.59 -11.72 -4.23
CA SER A 34 -12.85 -11.52 -3.50
C SER A 34 -12.96 -12.37 -2.24
N GLY A 35 -12.28 -13.52 -2.21
CA GLY A 35 -12.18 -14.37 -1.03
C GLY A 35 -11.49 -13.71 0.15
N ALA A 36 -10.59 -12.76 -0.11
CA ALA A 36 -10.02 -11.91 0.92
C ALA A 36 -11.08 -11.12 1.68
N PHE A 37 -12.04 -10.55 0.96
CA PHE A 37 -13.20 -9.86 1.56
C PHE A 37 -14.09 -10.84 2.33
N VAL A 38 -14.40 -12.00 1.75
CA VAL A 38 -15.23 -13.03 2.40
C VAL A 38 -14.61 -13.47 3.72
N TRP A 39 -13.31 -13.75 3.71
CA TRP A 39 -12.60 -14.14 4.93
C TRP A 39 -12.59 -13.02 5.96
N ALA A 40 -12.25 -11.78 5.56
CA ALA A 40 -12.15 -10.65 6.46
C ALA A 40 -13.51 -10.30 7.10
N TYR A 41 -14.59 -10.25 6.30
CA TYR A 41 -15.95 -10.02 6.81
C TYR A 41 -16.35 -11.07 7.83
N LYS A 42 -16.05 -12.34 7.57
CA LYS A 42 -16.31 -13.43 8.52
C LYS A 42 -15.57 -13.25 9.86
N GLN A 43 -14.32 -12.76 9.83
CA GLN A 43 -13.58 -12.46 11.07
C GLN A 43 -14.25 -11.33 11.88
N LEU A 44 -14.93 -10.41 11.20
CA LEU A 44 -15.62 -9.27 11.80
C LEU A 44 -17.10 -9.54 12.11
N GLY A 45 -17.53 -10.83 12.01
CA GLY A 45 -18.89 -11.26 12.32
C GLY A 45 -19.94 -10.88 11.29
N GLU A 46 -19.51 -10.54 10.08
CA GLU A 46 -20.35 -10.13 8.95
C GLU A 46 -20.18 -11.07 7.75
N SER A 47 -20.95 -10.88 6.71
CA SER A 47 -20.87 -11.66 5.47
C SER A 47 -20.91 -10.79 4.24
N ILE A 48 -20.22 -11.25 3.19
CA ILE A 48 -20.20 -10.62 1.86
C ILE A 48 -20.16 -11.73 0.81
N GLU A 49 -20.69 -11.48 -0.39
CA GLU A 49 -20.68 -12.44 -1.49
C GLU A 49 -19.25 -12.69 -1.98
N HIS A 50 -19.01 -13.93 -2.41
CA HIS A 50 -17.78 -14.28 -3.12
C HIS A 50 -17.96 -13.92 -4.60
N GLY A 51 -17.10 -13.05 -5.11
CA GLY A 51 -17.12 -12.58 -6.52
C GLY A 51 -17.01 -11.06 -6.61
N SER A 52 -15.99 -10.59 -7.34
CA SER A 52 -15.74 -9.15 -7.52
C SER A 52 -16.90 -8.41 -8.17
N ASN A 53 -17.57 -9.02 -9.16
CA ASN A 53 -18.79 -8.47 -9.76
C ASN A 53 -19.93 -8.36 -8.74
N SER A 54 -20.19 -9.41 -7.97
CA SER A 54 -21.24 -9.40 -6.95
C SER A 54 -21.00 -8.29 -5.91
N ILE A 55 -19.76 -8.14 -5.46
CA ILE A 55 -19.38 -7.06 -4.53
C ILE A 55 -19.59 -5.69 -5.18
N ALA A 56 -19.12 -5.49 -6.43
CA ALA A 56 -19.24 -4.23 -7.13
C ALA A 56 -20.70 -3.77 -7.30
N HIS A 57 -21.62 -4.69 -7.53
CA HIS A 57 -23.02 -4.33 -7.80
C HIS A 57 -23.91 -4.31 -6.56
N LEU A 58 -23.65 -5.18 -5.59
CA LEU A 58 -24.54 -5.35 -4.44
C LEU A 58 -24.04 -4.66 -3.18
N ARG A 59 -22.72 -4.57 -3.00
CA ARG A 59 -22.10 -4.25 -1.71
C ARG A 59 -21.39 -2.92 -1.62
N VAL A 60 -21.37 -2.13 -2.70
CA VAL A 60 -20.73 -0.81 -2.69
C VAL A 60 -21.72 0.33 -2.82
N GLY A 61 -21.31 1.51 -2.38
CA GLY A 61 -22.01 2.77 -2.61
C GLY A 61 -21.63 3.41 -3.95
N GLU A 62 -21.64 4.74 -3.99
CA GLU A 62 -21.30 5.51 -5.19
C GLU A 62 -19.86 5.31 -5.62
N TYR A 63 -19.64 5.15 -6.93
CA TYR A 63 -18.32 4.98 -7.52
C TYR A 63 -17.56 6.30 -7.55
N VAL A 64 -16.28 6.24 -7.22
CA VAL A 64 -15.35 7.38 -7.26
C VAL A 64 -14.12 7.05 -8.10
N PHE A 65 -13.39 8.06 -8.52
CA PHE A 65 -12.06 7.84 -9.11
C PHE A 65 -11.13 7.20 -8.08
N VAL A 66 -10.18 6.41 -8.56
CA VAL A 66 -9.19 5.75 -7.68
C VAL A 66 -8.36 6.77 -6.90
N SER A 67 -8.10 7.95 -7.51
CA SER A 67 -7.44 9.09 -6.84
C SER A 67 -8.19 9.64 -5.63
N ASP A 68 -9.51 9.46 -5.60
CA ASP A 68 -10.41 9.97 -4.55
C ASP A 68 -10.79 8.90 -3.53
N ALA A 69 -10.24 7.68 -3.72
CA ALA A 69 -10.51 6.57 -2.83
C ALA A 69 -9.92 6.80 -1.44
N LYS A 70 -10.77 6.66 -0.44
CA LYS A 70 -10.34 6.68 0.95
C LYS A 70 -9.86 5.30 1.40
N PRO A 71 -9.02 5.23 2.45
CA PRO A 71 -8.67 3.96 3.08
C PRO A 71 -9.91 3.11 3.38
N GLY A 72 -9.83 1.81 3.10
CA GLY A 72 -10.96 0.90 3.28
C GLY A 72 -11.97 0.84 2.13
N TYR A 73 -11.82 1.68 1.09
CA TYR A 73 -12.65 1.55 -0.12
C TYR A 73 -12.25 0.30 -0.91
N ALA A 74 -13.24 -0.37 -1.47
CA ALA A 74 -12.99 -1.40 -2.48
C ALA A 74 -12.52 -0.75 -3.78
N VAL A 75 -11.52 -1.35 -4.43
CA VAL A 75 -10.93 -0.86 -5.68
C VAL A 75 -11.03 -1.97 -6.72
N PHE A 76 -11.47 -1.64 -7.93
CA PHE A 76 -11.84 -2.62 -8.94
C PHE A 76 -11.03 -2.45 -10.22
N LYS A 77 -10.71 -3.59 -10.85
CA LYS A 77 -10.26 -3.64 -12.24
C LYS A 77 -11.42 -4.06 -13.13
N LEU A 78 -11.56 -3.36 -14.27
CA LEU A 78 -12.61 -3.56 -15.22
C LEU A 78 -12.03 -4.01 -16.56
N ARG A 79 -12.70 -4.92 -17.23
CA ARG A 79 -12.46 -5.28 -18.63
C ARG A 79 -13.77 -5.24 -19.42
N GLU A 80 -13.66 -5.21 -20.74
CA GLU A 80 -14.84 -5.35 -21.58
C GLU A 80 -15.49 -6.72 -21.36
N TRP A 81 -16.82 -6.70 -21.40
CA TRP A 81 -17.62 -7.91 -21.35
C TRP A 81 -17.26 -8.86 -22.50
N ARG A 82 -17.17 -10.13 -22.23
CA ARG A 82 -17.02 -11.19 -23.22
C ARG A 82 -18.15 -12.18 -23.07
N ASP A 83 -18.78 -12.56 -24.21
CA ASP A 83 -19.89 -13.53 -24.23
C ASP A 83 -19.49 -14.92 -23.69
N ASP A 84 -18.19 -15.22 -23.63
CA ASP A 84 -17.63 -16.47 -23.09
C ASP A 84 -17.37 -16.47 -21.57
N ASP A 85 -17.50 -15.33 -20.91
CA ASP A 85 -17.44 -15.23 -19.46
C ASP A 85 -18.72 -15.77 -18.77
N SER A 86 -19.34 -16.77 -19.39
CA SER A 86 -20.57 -17.42 -18.95
C SER A 86 -20.44 -17.95 -17.52
N GLY A 87 -21.02 -17.26 -16.58
CA GLY A 87 -21.19 -17.73 -15.21
C GLY A 87 -20.87 -16.76 -14.10
N ASN A 88 -20.17 -15.67 -14.36
CA ASN A 88 -19.78 -14.72 -13.29
C ASN A 88 -20.38 -13.33 -13.43
N CYS A 89 -21.03 -12.99 -14.53
CA CYS A 89 -21.66 -11.71 -14.71
C CYS A 89 -23.19 -11.85 -14.61
N TRP A 90 -23.69 -11.69 -13.44
CA TRP A 90 -25.12 -11.74 -13.11
C TRP A 90 -25.89 -10.50 -13.56
N PHE A 91 -25.23 -9.59 -14.26
CA PHE A 91 -25.75 -8.25 -14.54
C PHE A 91 -25.64 -7.92 -16.03
N ASP A 92 -26.59 -8.42 -16.81
CA ASP A 92 -26.70 -8.27 -18.27
C ASP A 92 -26.73 -6.82 -18.78
N GLN A 93 -26.75 -5.83 -17.89
CA GLN A 93 -26.91 -4.42 -18.28
C GLN A 93 -25.80 -3.51 -17.80
N GLN A 94 -24.70 -4.07 -17.27
CA GLN A 94 -23.58 -3.27 -16.77
C GLN A 94 -22.44 -3.21 -17.77
N PRO A 95 -21.79 -2.06 -17.94
CA PRO A 95 -20.74 -1.88 -18.94
C PRO A 95 -19.40 -2.47 -18.48
N GLY A 96 -19.29 -3.80 -18.48
CA GLY A 96 -18.01 -4.47 -18.25
C GLY A 96 -17.99 -5.44 -17.08
N ASP A 97 -16.91 -6.18 -17.00
CA ASP A 97 -16.64 -7.21 -15.99
C ASP A 97 -15.61 -6.70 -14.97
N CYS A 98 -16.02 -6.61 -13.71
CA CYS A 98 -15.13 -6.35 -12.58
C CYS A 98 -14.35 -7.63 -12.25
N TYR A 99 -13.34 -7.94 -13.03
CA TYR A 99 -12.62 -9.21 -12.95
C TYR A 99 -11.66 -9.32 -11.76
N HIS A 100 -11.40 -8.20 -11.07
CA HIS A 100 -10.48 -8.18 -9.92
C HIS A 100 -10.87 -7.09 -8.93
N ILE A 101 -10.58 -7.33 -7.64
CA ILE A 101 -10.89 -6.43 -6.53
C ILE A 101 -9.72 -6.38 -5.54
N GLY A 102 -9.52 -5.23 -4.91
CA GLY A 102 -8.63 -5.01 -3.79
C GLY A 102 -9.19 -3.99 -2.82
N LEU A 103 -8.49 -3.72 -1.74
CA LEU A 103 -8.86 -2.77 -0.70
C LEU A 103 -7.84 -1.63 -0.66
N MET A 104 -8.29 -0.38 -0.63
CA MET A 104 -7.41 0.78 -0.46
C MET A 104 -6.82 0.79 0.95
N GLY A 105 -5.50 0.81 1.03
CA GLY A 105 -4.76 0.94 2.28
C GLY A 105 -4.57 2.39 2.71
N TYR A 106 -4.08 2.61 3.93
CA TYR A 106 -3.75 3.96 4.44
C TYR A 106 -2.61 4.63 3.66
N ASP A 107 -1.70 3.83 3.09
CA ASP A 107 -0.56 4.27 2.30
C ASP A 107 -0.89 4.59 0.84
N GLY A 108 -2.18 4.57 0.46
CA GLY A 108 -2.64 4.80 -0.90
C GLY A 108 -2.34 3.65 -1.86
N ARG A 109 -1.97 2.47 -1.33
CA ARG A 109 -1.78 1.25 -2.13
C ARG A 109 -2.99 0.34 -2.03
N VAL A 110 -3.19 -0.48 -3.05
CA VAL A 110 -4.30 -1.43 -3.09
C VAL A 110 -3.83 -2.80 -2.61
N LEU A 111 -4.33 -3.23 -1.47
CA LEU A 111 -4.10 -4.53 -0.87
C LEU A 111 -4.95 -5.57 -1.60
N ASN A 112 -4.33 -6.57 -2.22
CA ASN A 112 -5.07 -7.53 -3.05
C ASN A 112 -4.38 -8.88 -3.20
N ALA A 113 -5.16 -9.94 -3.32
CA ALA A 113 -4.67 -11.26 -3.72
C ALA A 113 -4.57 -11.29 -5.25
N GLN A 114 -3.36 -11.25 -5.80
CA GLN A 114 -3.13 -10.92 -7.21
C GLN A 114 -3.09 -12.14 -8.12
N SER A 115 -2.30 -13.15 -7.79
CA SER A 115 -2.13 -14.35 -8.62
C SER A 115 -1.47 -15.49 -7.85
N THR A 116 -1.52 -16.70 -8.39
CA THR A 116 -0.81 -17.85 -7.83
C THR A 116 0.72 -17.68 -7.75
N LYS A 117 1.29 -16.80 -8.57
CA LYS A 117 2.72 -16.51 -8.56
C LYS A 117 3.11 -15.51 -7.47
N THR A 118 2.26 -14.52 -7.22
CA THR A 118 2.59 -13.40 -6.33
C THR A 118 1.92 -13.48 -4.96
N GLY A 119 0.82 -14.24 -4.85
CA GLY A 119 0.02 -14.28 -3.63
C GLY A 119 -0.67 -12.95 -3.33
N PHE A 120 -0.74 -12.61 -2.05
CA PHE A 120 -1.29 -11.36 -1.55
C PHE A 120 -0.22 -10.26 -1.58
N VAL A 121 -0.55 -9.12 -2.16
CA VAL A 121 0.38 -8.00 -2.41
C VAL A 121 -0.26 -6.65 -2.16
N ALA A 122 0.58 -5.61 -2.02
CA ALA A 122 0.18 -4.21 -2.07
C ALA A 122 0.58 -3.61 -3.42
N SER A 123 -0.39 -3.32 -4.27
CA SER A 123 -0.18 -2.79 -5.62
C SER A 123 -0.32 -1.28 -5.65
N PRO A 124 0.47 -0.53 -6.44
CA PRO A 124 0.26 0.89 -6.64
C PRO A 124 -1.15 1.20 -7.14
N ALA A 125 -1.77 2.25 -6.62
CA ALA A 125 -3.10 2.71 -7.08
C ALA A 125 -3.09 3.20 -8.54
N SER A 126 -1.91 3.51 -9.09
CA SER A 126 -1.72 3.87 -10.50
C SER A 126 -1.73 2.67 -11.47
N GLN A 127 -1.82 1.44 -10.98
CA GLN A 127 -1.79 0.22 -11.82
C GLN A 127 -3.18 -0.19 -12.30
N ASN A 128 -3.64 0.35 -13.43
CA ASN A 128 -4.82 -0.16 -14.16
C ASN A 128 -6.05 -0.50 -13.30
N TRP A 129 -6.25 0.23 -12.20
CA TRP A 129 -7.49 0.19 -11.44
C TRP A 129 -8.48 1.13 -12.10
N ALA A 130 -9.73 0.70 -12.25
CA ALA A 130 -10.73 1.42 -13.00
C ALA A 130 -11.50 2.44 -12.14
N PHE A 131 -11.93 2.02 -10.96
CA PHE A 131 -12.68 2.85 -10.02
C PHE A 131 -12.57 2.30 -8.61
N ALA A 132 -13.02 3.08 -7.64
CA ALA A 132 -13.17 2.68 -6.25
C ALA A 132 -14.59 2.98 -5.74
N ALA A 133 -14.98 2.34 -4.64
CA ALA A 133 -16.27 2.62 -4.00
C ALA A 133 -16.25 2.24 -2.51
N PRO A 134 -17.00 2.96 -1.65
CA PRO A 134 -17.19 2.59 -0.26
C PRO A 134 -18.01 1.30 -0.16
N LEU A 135 -17.62 0.40 0.72
CA LEU A 135 -18.40 -0.80 1.04
C LEU A 135 -19.57 -0.44 1.97
N LYS A 136 -20.79 -0.85 1.64
CA LYS A 136 -22.03 -0.45 2.36
C LYS A 136 -22.07 -0.85 3.83
N ALA A 137 -21.42 -1.95 4.21
CA ALA A 137 -21.39 -2.45 5.59
C ALA A 137 -20.23 -1.86 6.41
N VAL A 138 -19.43 -0.96 5.83
CA VAL A 138 -18.25 -0.38 6.45
C VAL A 138 -18.53 1.05 6.90
N ASP A 139 -18.16 1.37 8.13
CA ASP A 139 -18.19 2.69 8.71
C ASP A 139 -16.82 3.36 8.48
N TYR A 140 -16.86 4.52 7.85
CA TYR A 140 -15.71 5.34 7.53
C TYR A 140 -15.61 6.59 8.41
N THR A 141 -16.48 6.72 9.42
CA THR A 141 -16.50 7.90 10.30
C THR A 141 -15.35 7.89 11.29
N ASP A 142 -14.81 6.73 11.57
CA ASP A 142 -13.63 6.54 12.39
C ASP A 142 -12.35 6.71 11.55
N ASP A 143 -12.27 7.82 10.81
CA ASP A 143 -11.06 8.28 10.09
C ASP A 143 -9.93 8.69 11.08
N LYS A 144 -10.00 8.25 12.31
CA LYS A 144 -8.87 8.24 13.20
C LYS A 144 -7.90 7.17 12.69
N LYS A 145 -6.95 7.61 11.84
CA LYS A 145 -5.62 7.09 11.91
C LYS A 145 -5.37 6.82 13.39
N GLU A 146 -5.41 5.57 13.83
CA GLU A 146 -4.81 5.24 15.11
C GLU A 146 -3.36 5.66 14.97
N GLU A 147 -3.03 6.81 15.54
CA GLU A 147 -1.66 7.22 15.82
C GLU A 147 -1.18 6.31 16.93
N GLY A 148 -0.88 5.08 16.59
CA GLY A 148 -0.41 4.09 17.52
C GLY A 148 -0.45 2.71 16.87
N ASP A 149 0.71 2.23 16.44
CA ASP A 149 1.01 0.84 16.11
C ASP A 149 0.44 0.21 14.83
N ASP A 150 0.42 0.90 13.70
CA ASP A 150 0.81 0.21 12.47
C ASP A 150 2.29 0.58 12.20
N PRO A 151 3.25 -0.31 12.45
CA PRO A 151 4.61 -0.04 12.02
C PRO A 151 4.56 0.09 10.51
N MET A 152 4.59 1.34 10.06
CA MET A 152 4.55 1.68 8.63
C MET A 152 5.61 0.81 7.95
N TRP A 153 5.15 -0.24 7.24
CA TRP A 153 6.05 -1.24 6.69
C TRP A 153 7.21 -0.56 5.95
N GLY A 154 8.40 -0.99 6.23
CA GLY A 154 9.62 -0.36 5.78
C GLY A 154 9.98 0.87 6.60
N ASN A 155 11.22 1.26 6.51
CA ASN A 155 11.83 2.38 7.25
C ASN A 155 12.17 3.57 6.35
N ALA A 156 11.74 3.53 5.08
CA ALA A 156 12.01 4.57 4.11
C ALA A 156 10.94 4.64 3.01
N THR A 157 10.87 5.77 2.34
CA THR A 157 9.96 6.02 1.20
C THR A 157 10.77 6.37 -0.04
N VAL A 158 10.38 5.83 -1.19
CA VAL A 158 10.91 6.26 -2.49
C VAL A 158 10.32 7.62 -2.84
N LYS A 159 11.18 8.61 -3.06
CA LYS A 159 10.84 9.97 -3.50
C LYS A 159 11.56 10.30 -4.78
N THR A 160 10.84 10.36 -5.88
CA THR A 160 11.35 10.82 -7.17
C THR A 160 10.97 12.29 -7.40
N GLN A 161 11.61 12.94 -8.34
CA GLN A 161 11.29 14.34 -8.69
C GLN A 161 9.96 14.48 -9.43
N LYS A 162 9.37 13.38 -9.88
CA LYS A 162 8.17 13.38 -10.72
C LYS A 162 7.19 12.32 -10.24
N PRO A 163 5.96 12.70 -9.85
CA PRO A 163 4.92 11.76 -9.48
C PRO A 163 4.68 10.69 -10.54
N GLY A 164 4.48 9.44 -10.09
CA GLY A 164 4.30 8.29 -10.99
C GLY A 164 5.58 7.76 -11.65
N SER A 165 6.73 8.35 -11.36
CA SER A 165 8.04 7.84 -11.76
C SER A 165 8.46 6.65 -10.89
N TYR A 166 9.62 6.04 -11.17
CA TYR A 166 10.11 4.89 -10.42
C TYR A 166 11.63 4.87 -10.33
N VAL A 167 12.13 4.14 -9.35
CA VAL A 167 13.54 3.77 -9.19
C VAL A 167 13.70 2.30 -9.59
N ASN A 168 14.77 1.98 -10.31
CA ASN A 168 15.05 0.59 -10.64
C ASN A 168 15.57 -0.17 -9.42
N LEU A 169 14.97 -1.32 -9.14
CA LEU A 169 15.53 -2.33 -8.25
C LEU A 169 16.50 -3.19 -9.06
N ARG A 170 17.72 -3.38 -8.58
CA ARG A 170 18.81 -4.03 -9.32
C ARG A 170 19.46 -5.17 -8.55
N GLU A 171 20.08 -6.07 -9.27
CA GLU A 171 20.85 -7.18 -8.68
C GLU A 171 22.14 -6.74 -7.98
N GLY A 172 22.66 -5.55 -8.28
CA GLY A 172 23.92 -5.04 -7.75
C GLY A 172 23.93 -3.51 -7.62
N ALA A 173 24.81 -2.98 -6.79
CA ALA A 173 25.00 -1.56 -6.50
C ALA A 173 25.67 -0.82 -7.68
N SER A 174 25.04 -0.85 -8.86
CA SER A 174 25.56 -0.21 -10.07
C SER A 174 24.45 0.05 -11.08
N THR A 175 24.53 1.17 -11.81
CA THR A 175 23.63 1.46 -12.93
C THR A 175 23.74 0.47 -14.08
N ARG A 176 24.82 -0.33 -14.14
CA ARG A 176 25.05 -1.38 -15.14
C ARG A 176 24.51 -2.74 -14.70
N ALA A 177 24.17 -2.91 -13.42
CA ALA A 177 23.59 -4.15 -12.91
C ALA A 177 22.20 -4.39 -13.50
N ALA A 178 21.81 -5.65 -13.66
CA ALA A 178 20.51 -6.04 -14.20
C ALA A 178 19.37 -5.44 -13.37
N VAL A 179 18.32 -4.97 -14.06
CA VAL A 179 17.10 -4.47 -13.42
C VAL A 179 16.19 -5.66 -13.14
N ILE A 180 15.89 -5.90 -11.88
CA ILE A 180 15.04 -7.02 -11.42
C ILE A 180 13.63 -6.55 -11.02
N GLY A 181 13.42 -5.23 -10.91
CA GLY A 181 12.13 -4.67 -10.56
C GLY A 181 12.11 -3.15 -10.67
N LYS A 182 10.95 -2.57 -10.35
CA LYS A 182 10.70 -1.13 -10.28
C LYS A 182 10.03 -0.82 -8.96
N VAL A 183 10.44 0.28 -8.33
CA VAL A 183 9.85 0.80 -7.09
C VAL A 183 9.35 2.20 -7.39
N TYR A 184 8.06 2.42 -7.28
CA TYR A 184 7.43 3.67 -7.73
C TYR A 184 7.53 4.77 -6.67
N ASP A 185 7.38 6.00 -7.12
CA ASP A 185 7.31 7.17 -6.27
C ASP A 185 6.23 7.02 -5.19
N GLY A 186 6.59 7.30 -3.95
CA GLY A 186 5.71 7.10 -2.79
C GLY A 186 5.68 5.67 -2.23
N GLU A 187 6.30 4.68 -2.90
CA GLU A 187 6.36 3.32 -2.34
C GLU A 187 7.30 3.26 -1.14
N ARG A 188 6.89 2.45 -0.17
CA ARG A 188 7.69 2.15 1.02
C ARG A 188 8.70 1.05 0.71
N VAL A 189 9.87 1.18 1.30
CA VAL A 189 10.94 0.18 1.25
C VAL A 189 11.52 -0.04 2.64
N ASN A 190 11.99 -1.24 2.89
CA ASN A 190 12.77 -1.52 4.09
C ASN A 190 14.26 -1.48 3.72
N VAL A 191 14.94 -0.42 4.09
CA VAL A 191 16.39 -0.28 3.93
C VAL A 191 17.06 -1.21 4.92
N LEU A 192 17.73 -2.23 4.41
CA LEU A 192 18.40 -3.25 5.22
C LEU A 192 19.84 -2.84 5.55
N ARG A 193 20.50 -2.13 4.64
CA ARG A 193 21.86 -1.63 4.81
C ARG A 193 22.25 -0.63 3.72
N GLU A 194 23.21 0.21 4.00
CA GLU A 194 23.94 0.93 2.96
C GLU A 194 24.78 -0.05 2.11
N ALA A 195 24.91 0.24 0.83
CA ALA A 195 25.57 -0.65 -0.12
C ALA A 195 26.60 0.10 -0.98
N GLY A 196 27.46 0.87 -0.32
CA GLY A 196 28.48 1.71 -0.95
C GLY A 196 27.94 3.10 -1.32
N THR A 197 28.76 3.90 -1.99
CA THR A 197 28.47 5.30 -2.27
C THR A 197 27.24 5.44 -3.19
N GLY A 198 26.16 6.01 -2.68
CA GLY A 198 24.95 6.32 -3.42
C GLY A 198 24.01 5.13 -3.67
N TRP A 199 24.19 3.99 -2.98
CA TRP A 199 23.34 2.82 -3.08
C TRP A 199 22.89 2.33 -1.72
N ILE A 200 21.65 1.82 -1.67
CA ILE A 200 21.14 1.04 -0.54
C ILE A 200 20.78 -0.38 -1.02
N TYR A 201 20.83 -1.33 -0.11
CA TYR A 201 20.23 -2.65 -0.28
C TYR A 201 18.98 -2.70 0.57
N GLY A 202 17.86 -2.98 -0.06
CA GLY A 202 16.57 -2.95 0.61
C GLY A 202 15.58 -3.95 0.03
N GLN A 203 14.50 -4.12 0.76
CA GLN A 203 13.38 -4.98 0.43
C GLN A 203 12.17 -4.12 0.05
N THR A 204 11.48 -4.53 -0.99
CA THR A 204 10.18 -3.93 -1.39
C THR A 204 9.03 -4.69 -0.74
N GLN A 205 7.86 -4.07 -0.64
CA GLN A 205 6.66 -4.78 -0.17
C GLN A 205 6.26 -5.97 -1.05
N ALA A 206 6.67 -6.00 -2.31
CA ALA A 206 6.51 -7.15 -3.20
C ALA A 206 7.51 -8.28 -2.90
N VAL A 207 8.27 -8.16 -1.79
CA VAL A 207 9.25 -9.17 -1.32
C VAL A 207 10.44 -9.37 -2.27
N ALA A 208 10.69 -8.44 -3.18
CA ALA A 208 11.92 -8.43 -3.94
C ALA A 208 12.99 -7.66 -3.16
N GLU A 209 14.15 -8.27 -2.98
CA GLU A 209 15.32 -7.61 -2.42
C GLU A 209 16.26 -7.21 -3.55
N GLY A 210 16.94 -6.08 -3.35
CA GLY A 210 17.90 -5.59 -4.33
C GLY A 210 18.46 -4.22 -4.00
N TYR A 211 19.20 -3.69 -4.96
CA TYR A 211 19.89 -2.41 -4.82
C TYR A 211 19.10 -1.29 -5.47
N MET A 212 19.01 -0.17 -4.77
CA MET A 212 18.36 1.07 -5.24
C MET A 212 19.30 2.24 -5.05
N SER A 213 19.16 3.29 -5.90
CA SER A 213 19.91 4.54 -5.70
C SER A 213 19.42 5.23 -4.44
N ALA A 214 20.36 5.55 -3.54
CA ALA A 214 20.09 6.25 -2.30
C ALA A 214 19.54 7.68 -2.52
N ASP A 215 19.79 8.28 -3.69
CA ASP A 215 19.33 9.64 -4.02
C ASP A 215 17.80 9.78 -4.03
N TYR A 216 17.10 8.67 -4.13
CA TYR A 216 15.64 8.61 -4.20
C TYR A 216 15.01 7.98 -2.97
N ILE A 217 15.78 7.72 -1.92
CA ILE A 217 15.30 7.06 -0.70
C ILE A 217 15.31 8.08 0.43
N VAL A 218 14.15 8.30 1.01
CA VAL A 218 13.97 9.13 2.20
C VAL A 218 13.66 8.21 3.36
N GLU A 219 14.64 8.04 4.24
CA GLU A 219 14.48 7.28 5.48
C GLU A 219 13.58 8.03 6.46
N ASP A 220 12.81 7.26 7.23
CA ASP A 220 12.00 7.82 8.30
C ASP A 220 12.91 8.38 9.40
N ALA A 221 12.45 9.42 10.07
CA ALA A 221 13.13 9.87 11.28
C ALA A 221 13.16 8.72 12.30
N PRO A 222 14.28 8.46 12.99
CA PRO A 222 14.35 7.43 14.01
C PRO A 222 13.27 7.67 15.06
N GLY A 223 12.35 6.70 15.21
CA GLY A 223 11.21 6.77 16.11
C GLY A 223 11.68 7.05 17.54
N GLY A 224 11.22 8.14 18.11
CA GLY A 224 11.38 8.43 19.53
C GLY A 224 10.58 7.42 20.34
N GLY A 225 11.29 6.49 21.00
CA GLY A 225 10.74 5.67 22.07
C GLY A 225 10.22 6.58 23.19
N ASP A 226 9.04 6.23 23.69
CA ASP A 226 8.33 6.81 24.81
C ASP A 226 9.24 7.21 25.97
N GLN A 227 9.28 8.49 26.29
CA GLN A 227 9.66 9.02 27.59
C GLN A 227 8.69 10.15 27.94
N GLY A 228 7.96 9.91 29.02
CA GLY A 228 6.89 10.65 29.60
C GLY A 228 6.96 12.18 29.60
N GLU A 229 5.80 12.74 29.60
CA GLU A 229 5.41 14.15 29.67
C GLU A 229 6.29 15.01 30.60
N THR A 230 6.89 16.06 30.04
CA THR A 230 6.93 17.38 30.68
C THR A 230 6.79 18.43 29.59
N GLY A 231 5.80 19.31 29.69
CA GLY A 231 5.51 20.35 28.74
C GLY A 231 6.69 21.32 28.53
N GLY A 232 7.09 21.44 27.29
CA GLY A 232 8.07 22.37 26.78
C GLY A 232 8.04 22.31 25.27
N GLU A 233 7.91 23.45 24.59
CA GLU A 233 7.97 23.56 23.13
C GLU A 233 9.12 22.74 22.57
N ALA A 234 8.81 21.81 21.67
CA ALA A 234 9.81 21.00 20.97
C ALA A 234 10.72 21.91 20.14
N PRO A 235 12.04 21.84 20.27
CA PRO A 235 12.95 22.61 19.43
C PRO A 235 12.86 22.07 17.99
N ASN A 236 12.70 22.97 17.02
CA ASN A 236 12.80 22.66 15.60
C ASN A 236 14.19 22.02 15.33
N THR A 237 14.18 20.75 14.96
CA THR A 237 15.41 20.01 14.68
C THR A 237 15.46 19.73 13.18
N THR A 238 16.48 20.20 12.50
CA THR A 238 16.73 19.90 11.08
C THR A 238 18.04 19.14 10.98
N THR A 239 18.00 17.97 10.35
CA THR A 239 19.20 17.17 10.09
C THR A 239 19.63 17.36 8.64
N LEU A 240 20.83 17.87 8.43
CA LEU A 240 21.43 18.06 7.11
C LEU A 240 22.53 17.02 6.90
N ARG A 241 22.54 16.39 5.72
CA ARG A 241 23.61 15.47 5.30
C ARG A 241 24.66 16.25 4.49
N ARG A 242 25.92 16.17 4.88
CA ARG A 242 27.04 16.69 4.09
C ARG A 242 27.45 15.69 3.01
N SER A 243 28.09 16.20 1.97
CA SER A 243 28.60 15.39 0.84
C SER A 243 29.67 14.35 1.24
N ASP A 244 30.21 14.47 2.45
CA ASP A 244 31.18 13.52 3.05
C ASP A 244 30.53 12.42 3.88
N GLY A 245 29.16 12.35 3.91
CA GLY A 245 28.40 11.32 4.63
C GLY A 245 28.15 11.62 6.11
N VAL A 246 28.59 12.77 6.61
CA VAL A 246 28.38 13.17 8.01
C VAL A 246 27.00 13.83 8.16
N TYR A 247 26.25 13.43 9.19
CA TYR A 247 24.98 14.04 9.57
C TYR A 247 25.23 15.13 10.60
N ILE A 248 24.72 16.35 10.36
CA ILE A 248 24.71 17.44 11.33
C ILE A 248 23.26 17.69 11.74
N THR A 249 22.95 17.44 12.99
CA THR A 249 21.66 17.79 13.58
C THR A 249 21.76 19.18 14.18
N LEU A 250 20.95 20.11 13.67
CA LEU A 250 20.85 21.48 14.16
C LEU A 250 19.59 21.60 15.02
N SER A 251 19.73 21.89 16.31
CA SER A 251 18.64 22.16 17.22
C SER A 251 18.66 23.64 17.61
N GLY A 252 17.53 24.36 17.41
CA GLY A 252 17.40 25.77 17.78
C GLY A 252 16.43 26.53 16.89
N ALA A 253 15.98 27.71 17.34
CA ALA A 253 15.16 28.61 16.56
C ALA A 253 16.03 29.30 15.50
N TRP A 254 15.69 29.10 14.21
CA TRP A 254 16.34 29.78 13.09
C TRP A 254 15.49 30.96 12.64
N VAL A 255 16.10 32.13 12.57
CA VAL A 255 15.53 33.30 11.91
C VAL A 255 16.17 33.36 10.53
N LEU A 256 15.39 33.32 9.48
CA LEU A 256 15.86 33.62 8.13
C LEU A 256 16.33 35.09 8.12
N ALA A 257 17.60 35.31 7.82
CA ALA A 257 18.07 36.65 7.49
C ALA A 257 17.52 36.99 6.11
N GLU A 258 16.70 37.99 6.03
CA GLU A 258 16.31 38.61 4.76
C GLU A 258 17.46 39.51 4.32
N ASP A 259 17.99 39.27 3.12
CA ASP A 259 18.82 40.22 2.38
C ASP A 259 17.96 41.14 1.52
#